data_cff88923196625a143ba107d619180a7
#
_entry.id   cff88923196625a143ba107d619180a7
#
_cell.length_a   1.000
_cell.length_b   1.000
_cell.length_c   1.000
_cell.angle_alpha   90.00
_cell.angle_beta   90.00
_cell.angle_gamma   90.00
#
_symmetry.space_group_name_H-M   'P 1'
#
loop_
_entity.id
_entity.type
_entity.pdbx_description
1 polymer ?
#
loop_
_entity_poly.entity_id
_entity_poly.type
_entity_poly.pdbx_seq_one_letter_code
_entity_poly.pdbx_strand_id
1 'polypeptide(L)'
;MPSPRAPEPSDAPEAAEPTDVHGSSESAGSRTTPSTPSTPPAPPAAPETPRERAHRLLRHPVTIATAAAALLHVLWFFFFANTGGDIAAQDAWAEFVGRHPGSAYNLAWYGGMHPVSYSVVSPYLMSVLGVRTTMMIVGTVSSGLTALILVRVPAVRNPLACALAGVFAFLCNALSGRVTFGLGMMFAVGAVAAVFCWPYRWRYKRWAKAAVAAPLAALATASSPVAGLFLGVVAAALFLHKRRPGAYAIGLAPVAVVGLSAWLFPFSGTQPMSLGTLALPVLFSVLVFVLVPRDWSTVRTAAAVYGVGTLLTYVVDSQIGSNITRMAMLFAGVALLAALPYAVPRSRRWYALVLAFAGLNFWIGFKSVDDIVRTAPAASWNRELAPLVNQLQQVGAERGRVEVVPASSHRESSALAPYVQLARGWNRQADMERNPLFYDDTLDPLSYREWLDRWAVHYVVLPKDRPDNGAVQEAELIEQGQPYLREIWGDQNWKLYRVLDPVPLADPPATVERAGAGGVTITVKSPGRVLIRIPYTRWLALVDEDGKVVQRPQETEESKLRSKDDETAPKTYVNTHGCLNKVEEGPYGDEWTELLAPRPGVYRLTAPYQFEPGTPCPEELS
;
A
#
# COMPACT_ATOMS: atom_id res chain seq x y z
N MET A 1 57.88 -14.74 5.07
CA MET A 1 58.71 -15.93 5.28
C MET A 1 57.83 -17.14 5.30
N PRO A 2 58.26 -18.29 4.77
CA PRO A 2 57.92 -18.64 3.37
C PRO A 2 57.06 -19.91 3.30
N SER A 3 56.38 -20.05 2.17
CA SER A 3 55.84 -21.30 1.61
C SER A 3 56.84 -22.45 1.58
N PRO A 4 56.37 -23.72 1.54
CA PRO A 4 56.81 -24.58 0.47
C PRO A 4 55.68 -25.38 -0.21
N ARG A 5 55.63 -25.27 -1.49
CA ARG A 5 55.83 -26.17 -2.66
C ARG A 5 55.29 -27.61 -2.54
N ALA A 6 54.48 -27.91 -3.54
CA ALA A 6 54.06 -29.21 -4.02
C ALA A 6 55.25 -30.06 -4.58
N PRO A 7 55.03 -31.35 -4.81
CA PRO A 7 55.56 -31.99 -6.01
C PRO A 7 54.53 -32.68 -6.88
N GLU A 8 54.67 -32.48 -8.17
CA GLU A 8 54.23 -33.33 -9.30
C GLU A 8 55.25 -34.42 -9.63
N PRO A 9 55.01 -35.14 -10.71
CA PRO A 9 54.19 -36.33 -10.93
C PRO A 9 55.04 -37.52 -11.42
N SER A 10 54.46 -38.69 -11.65
CA SER A 10 55.10 -39.78 -12.39
C SER A 10 54.11 -40.69 -13.09
N ASP A 11 54.15 -40.62 -14.42
CA ASP A 11 54.19 -41.61 -15.46
C ASP A 11 53.15 -42.73 -15.64
N ALA A 12 52.54 -42.64 -16.81
CA ALA A 12 51.85 -43.72 -17.53
C ALA A 12 52.83 -44.75 -18.10
N PRO A 13 52.37 -45.92 -18.53
CA PRO A 13 52.42 -46.24 -19.97
C PRO A 13 51.15 -46.94 -20.47
N GLU A 14 50.64 -46.55 -21.59
CA GLU A 14 50.84 -46.94 -23.01
C GLU A 14 50.22 -48.29 -23.43
N ALA A 15 49.49 -48.21 -24.49
CA ALA A 15 48.64 -49.06 -25.28
C ALA A 15 49.15 -50.46 -25.69
N ALA A 16 48.22 -51.33 -26.03
CA ALA A 16 48.32 -52.30 -27.13
C ALA A 16 46.97 -52.77 -27.64
N GLU A 17 46.65 -52.46 -28.87
CA GLU A 17 45.71 -53.11 -29.79
C GLU A 17 46.46 -54.22 -30.56
N PRO A 18 45.76 -54.91 -31.48
CA PRO A 18 44.85 -56.05 -31.43
C PRO A 18 45.39 -57.25 -32.21
N THR A 19 44.74 -58.39 -32.17
CA THR A 19 44.88 -59.42 -33.25
C THR A 19 43.62 -60.26 -33.39
N ASP A 20 43.12 -60.27 -34.64
CA ASP A 20 42.16 -61.23 -35.18
C ASP A 20 42.67 -62.65 -35.16
N VAL A 21 41.80 -63.61 -34.88
CA VAL A 21 41.87 -64.99 -35.45
C VAL A 21 40.47 -65.55 -35.64
N HIS A 22 40.19 -65.91 -36.90
CA HIS A 22 39.11 -66.72 -37.38
C HIS A 22 39.05 -68.11 -36.75
N GLY A 23 37.84 -68.68 -36.69
CA GLY A 23 37.65 -70.14 -36.54
C GLY A 23 36.22 -70.57 -36.22
N SER A 24 35.47 -70.78 -37.29
CA SER A 24 34.48 -71.88 -37.65
C SER A 24 33.65 -72.61 -36.56
N SER A 25 32.31 -72.47 -36.77
CA SER A 25 31.25 -73.54 -36.80
C SER A 25 31.11 -74.50 -35.65
N GLU A 26 29.91 -74.50 -35.01
CA GLU A 26 28.98 -75.63 -35.11
C GLU A 26 27.62 -75.31 -34.40
N SER A 27 26.61 -75.88 -35.03
CA SER A 27 25.18 -75.82 -34.75
C SER A 27 24.78 -76.34 -33.35
N ALA A 28 23.72 -75.76 -32.79
CA ALA A 28 22.46 -76.43 -32.47
C ALA A 28 21.65 -75.70 -31.37
N GLY A 29 20.36 -75.62 -31.56
CA GLY A 29 19.41 -75.42 -30.48
C GLY A 29 18.59 -74.18 -30.49
N SER A 30 17.69 -74.06 -31.43
CA SER A 30 16.54 -73.12 -31.40
C SER A 30 15.70 -73.38 -30.15
N ARG A 31 15.80 -72.44 -29.16
CA ARG A 31 14.73 -72.26 -28.17
C ARG A 31 13.91 -71.07 -28.59
N THR A 32 12.76 -71.33 -29.19
CA THR A 32 11.69 -70.34 -29.43
C THR A 32 11.18 -69.80 -28.09
N THR A 33 11.54 -68.59 -27.74
CA THR A 33 10.82 -67.78 -26.73
C THR A 33 9.46 -67.43 -27.29
N PRO A 34 8.35 -67.60 -26.54
CA PRO A 34 7.03 -67.22 -27.01
C PRO A 34 7.03 -65.66 -27.14
N SER A 35 6.76 -65.20 -28.33
CA SER A 35 6.47 -63.77 -28.60
C SER A 35 5.22 -63.37 -27.81
N THR A 36 5.41 -62.45 -26.83
CA THR A 36 4.31 -61.77 -26.17
C THR A 36 3.48 -61.06 -27.24
N PRO A 37 2.15 -61.22 -27.30
CA PRO A 37 1.33 -60.54 -28.28
C PRO A 37 1.45 -59.04 -28.05
N SER A 38 1.92 -58.28 -29.03
CA SER A 38 1.92 -56.82 -29.05
C SER A 38 0.46 -56.38 -28.96
N THR A 39 0.09 -55.82 -27.81
CA THR A 39 -1.20 -55.12 -27.65
C THR A 39 -1.28 -54.01 -28.71
N PRO A 40 -2.32 -54.00 -29.56
CA PRO A 40 -2.47 -52.95 -30.54
C PRO A 40 -2.50 -51.59 -29.87
N PRO A 41 -1.91 -50.54 -30.46
CA PRO A 41 -1.96 -49.19 -29.91
C PRO A 41 -3.43 -48.80 -29.69
N ALA A 42 -3.73 -48.31 -28.47
CA ALA A 42 -5.08 -47.85 -28.14
C ALA A 42 -5.56 -46.86 -29.19
N PRO A 43 -6.80 -46.95 -29.68
CA PRO A 43 -7.33 -46.05 -30.66
C PRO A 43 -7.24 -44.62 -30.14
N PRO A 44 -6.96 -43.61 -31.02
CA PRO A 44 -6.92 -42.23 -30.61
C PRO A 44 -8.23 -41.85 -29.91
N ALA A 45 -8.14 -41.23 -28.72
CA ALA A 45 -9.30 -40.84 -27.96
C ALA A 45 -10.24 -39.99 -28.81
N ALA A 46 -11.51 -40.36 -28.86
CA ALA A 46 -12.54 -39.62 -29.62
C ALA A 46 -12.53 -38.14 -29.17
N PRO A 47 -12.74 -37.19 -30.11
CA PRO A 47 -12.79 -35.76 -29.78
C PRO A 47 -13.89 -35.52 -28.74
N GLU A 48 -13.50 -34.87 -27.61
CA GLU A 48 -14.42 -34.54 -26.52
C GLU A 48 -15.62 -33.74 -27.05
N THR A 49 -16.80 -34.11 -26.67
CA THR A 49 -18.02 -33.36 -26.95
C THR A 49 -18.02 -32.00 -26.25
N PRO A 50 -18.72 -30.99 -26.77
CA PRO A 50 -18.86 -29.67 -26.11
C PRO A 50 -19.35 -29.77 -24.65
N ARG A 51 -20.20 -30.75 -24.36
CA ARG A 51 -20.78 -31.01 -23.04
C ARG A 51 -19.74 -31.57 -22.08
N GLU A 52 -18.91 -32.50 -22.49
CA GLU A 52 -17.80 -33.05 -21.69
C GLU A 52 -16.75 -31.98 -21.41
N ARG A 53 -16.44 -31.12 -22.39
CA ARG A 53 -15.56 -29.96 -22.22
C ARG A 53 -16.10 -28.99 -21.19
N ALA A 54 -17.39 -28.65 -21.25
CA ALA A 54 -18.06 -27.78 -20.29
C ALA A 54 -18.04 -28.38 -18.87
N HIS A 55 -18.35 -29.66 -18.71
CA HIS A 55 -18.27 -30.38 -17.42
C HIS A 55 -16.85 -30.41 -16.85
N ARG A 56 -15.85 -30.62 -17.66
CA ARG A 56 -14.44 -30.60 -17.23
C ARG A 56 -14.02 -29.22 -16.78
N LEU A 57 -14.41 -28.16 -17.50
CA LEU A 57 -14.14 -26.77 -17.13
C LEU A 57 -14.84 -26.39 -15.83
N LEU A 58 -16.10 -26.74 -15.64
CA LEU A 58 -16.86 -26.45 -14.42
C LEU A 58 -16.28 -27.13 -13.19
N ARG A 59 -15.72 -28.35 -13.34
CA ARG A 59 -15.07 -29.10 -12.25
C ARG A 59 -13.59 -28.75 -12.04
N HIS A 60 -13.05 -27.85 -12.86
CA HIS A 60 -11.66 -27.46 -12.74
C HIS A 60 -11.42 -26.64 -11.46
N PRO A 61 -10.37 -26.91 -10.65
CA PRO A 61 -10.13 -26.21 -9.38
C PRO A 61 -10.08 -24.69 -9.49
N VAL A 62 -9.56 -24.15 -10.60
CA VAL A 62 -9.53 -22.71 -10.86
C VAL A 62 -10.96 -22.15 -10.98
N THR A 63 -11.83 -22.81 -11.75
CA THR A 63 -13.22 -22.37 -11.94
C THR A 63 -13.99 -22.40 -10.61
N ILE A 64 -13.86 -23.50 -9.85
CA ILE A 64 -14.55 -23.64 -8.56
C ILE A 64 -14.06 -22.57 -7.57
N ALA A 65 -12.76 -22.38 -7.44
CA ALA A 65 -12.19 -21.40 -6.52
C ALA A 65 -12.58 -19.97 -6.93
N THR A 66 -12.54 -19.63 -8.23
CA THR A 66 -12.96 -18.31 -8.72
C THR A 66 -14.44 -18.07 -8.50
N ALA A 67 -15.30 -19.05 -8.77
CA ALA A 67 -16.74 -18.95 -8.53
C ALA A 67 -17.07 -18.82 -7.04
N ALA A 68 -16.42 -19.60 -6.17
CA ALA A 68 -16.56 -19.50 -4.72
C ALA A 68 -16.09 -18.12 -4.22
N ALA A 69 -14.96 -17.63 -4.72
CA ALA A 69 -14.47 -16.30 -4.37
C ALA A 69 -15.44 -15.21 -4.83
N ALA A 70 -15.95 -15.28 -6.07
CA ALA A 70 -16.92 -14.32 -6.59
C ALA A 70 -18.18 -14.28 -5.71
N LEU A 71 -18.75 -15.44 -5.38
CA LEU A 71 -19.91 -15.53 -4.52
C LEU A 71 -19.65 -14.91 -3.13
N LEU A 72 -18.54 -15.27 -2.49
CA LEU A 72 -18.20 -14.79 -1.15
C LEU A 72 -17.91 -13.28 -1.13
N HIS A 73 -17.24 -12.74 -2.16
CA HIS A 73 -17.00 -11.29 -2.26
C HIS A 73 -18.28 -10.50 -2.62
N VAL A 74 -19.22 -11.09 -3.36
CA VAL A 74 -20.56 -10.52 -3.55
C VAL A 74 -21.33 -10.49 -2.23
N LEU A 75 -21.30 -11.57 -1.45
CA LEU A 75 -21.91 -11.59 -0.11
C LEU A 75 -21.23 -10.57 0.82
N TRP A 76 -19.89 -10.46 0.77
CA TRP A 76 -19.16 -9.42 1.48
C TRP A 76 -19.64 -8.01 1.08
N PHE A 77 -19.80 -7.75 -0.20
CA PHE A 77 -20.23 -6.45 -0.71
C PHE A 77 -21.59 -6.02 -0.13
N PHE A 78 -22.55 -6.94 -0.06
CA PHE A 78 -23.89 -6.60 0.40
C PHE A 78 -24.05 -6.59 1.93
N PHE A 79 -23.28 -7.40 2.65
CA PHE A 79 -23.54 -7.61 4.09
C PHE A 79 -22.42 -7.12 5.01
N PHE A 80 -21.18 -7.02 4.54
CA PHE A 80 -20.01 -6.76 5.39
C PHE A 80 -19.16 -5.57 4.94
N ALA A 81 -19.39 -5.01 3.77
CA ALA A 81 -18.63 -3.87 3.26
C ALA A 81 -19.08 -2.58 3.96
N ASN A 82 -18.63 -2.39 5.20
CA ASN A 82 -18.90 -1.19 5.99
C ASN A 82 -18.21 0.06 5.39
N THR A 83 -18.32 1.20 6.06
CA THR A 83 -17.73 2.48 5.63
C THR A 83 -16.60 2.94 6.53
N GLY A 84 -16.18 2.11 7.49
CA GLY A 84 -15.18 2.43 8.48
C GLY A 84 -13.83 1.76 8.26
N GLY A 85 -12.88 2.04 9.12
CA GLY A 85 -11.54 1.51 9.10
C GLY A 85 -10.76 1.91 7.86
N ASP A 86 -9.98 1.00 7.29
CA ASP A 86 -9.19 1.26 6.07
C ASP A 86 -10.07 1.71 4.88
N ILE A 87 -11.35 1.30 4.83
CA ILE A 87 -12.27 1.72 3.77
C ILE A 87 -12.55 3.22 3.85
N ALA A 88 -12.64 3.81 5.04
CA ALA A 88 -12.87 5.25 5.19
C ALA A 88 -11.76 6.07 4.51
N ALA A 89 -10.49 5.75 4.74
CA ALA A 89 -9.38 6.41 4.06
C ALA A 89 -9.44 6.23 2.54
N GLN A 90 -9.81 5.04 2.08
CA GLN A 90 -9.86 4.72 0.65
C GLN A 90 -11.04 5.40 -0.04
N ASP A 91 -12.18 5.54 0.63
CA ASP A 91 -13.31 6.36 0.16
C ASP A 91 -12.87 7.83 0.01
N ALA A 92 -12.19 8.40 1.03
CA ALA A 92 -11.70 9.78 1.00
C ALA A 92 -10.71 10.02 -0.15
N TRP A 93 -9.76 9.12 -0.36
CA TRP A 93 -8.80 9.24 -1.46
C TRP A 93 -9.43 9.05 -2.84
N ALA A 94 -10.36 8.10 -2.99
CA ALA A 94 -11.10 7.90 -4.23
C ALA A 94 -11.95 9.14 -4.58
N GLU A 95 -12.60 9.74 -3.59
CA GLU A 95 -13.40 10.96 -3.77
C GLU A 95 -12.52 12.16 -4.12
N PHE A 96 -11.41 12.36 -3.40
CA PHE A 96 -10.46 13.43 -3.70
C PHE A 96 -9.97 13.37 -5.14
N VAL A 97 -9.46 12.22 -5.58
CA VAL A 97 -8.97 12.03 -6.95
C VAL A 97 -10.08 12.18 -7.97
N GLY A 98 -11.30 11.73 -7.67
CA GLY A 98 -12.46 11.89 -8.55
C GLY A 98 -12.85 13.36 -8.76
N ARG A 99 -12.73 14.21 -7.72
CA ARG A 99 -13.05 15.65 -7.80
C ARG A 99 -11.87 16.50 -8.28
N HIS A 100 -10.64 16.11 -7.94
CA HIS A 100 -9.41 16.86 -8.20
C HIS A 100 -8.34 16.00 -8.86
N PRO A 101 -8.61 15.40 -10.06
CA PRO A 101 -7.70 14.43 -10.69
C PRO A 101 -6.33 15.04 -11.07
N GLY A 102 -6.27 16.35 -11.25
CA GLY A 102 -5.05 17.08 -11.57
C GLY A 102 -4.26 17.58 -10.35
N SER A 103 -4.78 17.39 -9.11
CA SER A 103 -4.10 17.85 -7.90
C SER A 103 -3.16 16.78 -7.33
N ALA A 104 -1.91 17.16 -7.11
CA ALA A 104 -0.91 16.30 -6.49
C ALA A 104 -1.09 16.16 -4.98
N TYR A 105 -1.70 17.16 -4.31
CA TYR A 105 -1.87 17.17 -2.85
C TYR A 105 -3.32 17.44 -2.47
N ASN A 106 -3.82 16.66 -1.54
CA ASN A 106 -5.07 16.93 -0.83
C ASN A 106 -4.75 17.86 0.35
N LEU A 107 -5.10 19.14 0.21
CA LEU A 107 -4.84 20.16 1.24
C LEU A 107 -5.80 20.07 2.43
N ALA A 108 -6.89 19.30 2.30
CA ALA A 108 -7.86 19.08 3.38
C ALA A 108 -7.47 17.91 4.33
N TRP A 109 -6.31 17.27 4.14
CA TRP A 109 -5.83 16.19 4.99
C TRP A 109 -4.44 16.49 5.53
N TYR A 110 -4.28 16.53 6.86
CA TYR A 110 -3.00 16.83 7.53
C TYR A 110 -2.32 18.10 6.98
N GLY A 111 -3.11 19.09 6.58
CA GLY A 111 -2.60 20.33 5.96
C GLY A 111 -2.02 20.17 4.56
N GLY A 112 -1.98 18.97 4.03
CA GLY A 112 -1.49 18.65 2.68
C GLY A 112 -0.81 17.29 2.64
N MET A 113 -1.36 16.37 1.85
CA MET A 113 -0.81 15.02 1.68
C MET A 113 -0.98 14.53 0.24
N HIS A 114 0.06 13.90 -0.31
CA HIS A 114 0.00 13.26 -1.62
C HIS A 114 -0.66 11.87 -1.52
N PRO A 115 -1.48 11.46 -2.51
CA PRO A 115 -2.08 10.12 -2.53
C PRO A 115 -1.09 8.95 -2.40
N VAL A 116 0.19 9.13 -2.76
CA VAL A 116 1.25 8.13 -2.64
C VAL A 116 1.43 7.61 -1.21
N SER A 117 1.07 8.39 -0.21
CA SER A 117 1.05 7.97 1.20
C SER A 117 0.19 6.73 1.43
N TYR A 118 -0.77 6.50 0.54
CA TYR A 118 -1.61 5.31 0.48
C TYR A 118 -1.29 4.45 -0.74
N SER A 119 -1.34 5.02 -1.95
CA SER A 119 -1.14 4.33 -3.21
C SER A 119 -1.08 5.31 -4.38
N VAL A 120 -0.21 5.05 -5.33
CA VAL A 120 -0.13 5.83 -6.58
C VAL A 120 -1.31 5.52 -7.51
N VAL A 121 -1.74 4.26 -7.62
CA VAL A 121 -2.71 3.79 -8.63
C VAL A 121 -4.10 3.58 -8.05
N SER A 122 -4.19 3.07 -6.82
CA SER A 122 -5.47 2.63 -6.25
C SER A 122 -6.54 3.72 -6.17
N PRO A 123 -6.25 4.97 -5.76
CA PRO A 123 -7.26 6.02 -5.69
C PRO A 123 -7.94 6.30 -7.04
N TYR A 124 -7.16 6.32 -8.13
CA TYR A 124 -7.69 6.54 -9.48
C TYR A 124 -8.59 5.41 -9.96
N LEU A 125 -8.20 4.15 -9.71
CA LEU A 125 -9.04 3.01 -10.06
C LEU A 125 -10.31 2.97 -9.21
N MET A 126 -10.19 3.26 -7.91
CA MET A 126 -11.32 3.28 -7.00
C MET A 126 -12.29 4.44 -7.24
N SER A 127 -11.82 5.59 -7.77
CA SER A 127 -12.69 6.70 -8.15
C SER A 127 -13.61 6.36 -9.32
N VAL A 128 -13.15 5.47 -10.22
CA VAL A 128 -13.93 5.03 -11.40
C VAL A 128 -14.84 3.83 -11.08
N LEU A 129 -14.31 2.82 -10.41
CA LEU A 129 -15.02 1.56 -10.15
C LEU A 129 -15.80 1.55 -8.82
N GLY A 130 -15.48 2.46 -7.93
CA GLY A 130 -15.88 2.42 -6.54
C GLY A 130 -14.99 1.50 -5.69
N VAL A 131 -14.78 1.87 -4.43
CA VAL A 131 -13.86 1.18 -3.50
C VAL A 131 -14.28 -0.28 -3.30
N ARG A 132 -15.57 -0.52 -3.04
CA ARG A 132 -16.11 -1.86 -2.72
C ARG A 132 -16.14 -2.77 -3.94
N THR A 133 -16.51 -2.23 -5.10
CA THR A 133 -16.48 -2.97 -6.38
C THR A 133 -15.05 -3.38 -6.74
N THR A 134 -14.09 -2.49 -6.51
CA THR A 134 -12.67 -2.81 -6.70
C THR A 134 -12.26 -4.00 -5.84
N MET A 135 -12.62 -4.03 -4.54
CA MET A 135 -12.31 -5.17 -3.66
C MET A 135 -12.95 -6.48 -4.15
N MET A 136 -14.20 -6.44 -4.56
CA MET A 136 -14.90 -7.62 -5.09
C MET A 136 -14.16 -8.22 -6.30
N ILE A 137 -13.72 -7.36 -7.22
CA ILE A 137 -12.96 -7.78 -8.41
C ILE A 137 -11.60 -8.35 -8.01
N VAL A 138 -10.81 -7.59 -7.21
CA VAL A 138 -9.44 -7.98 -6.89
C VAL A 138 -9.38 -9.25 -6.04
N GLY A 139 -10.31 -9.43 -5.09
CA GLY A 139 -10.38 -10.63 -4.27
C GLY A 139 -10.71 -11.87 -5.11
N THR A 140 -11.67 -11.74 -6.04
CA THR A 140 -12.05 -12.81 -6.97
C THR A 140 -10.89 -13.19 -7.89
N VAL A 141 -10.25 -12.20 -8.54
CA VAL A 141 -9.14 -12.44 -9.48
C VAL A 141 -7.92 -13.01 -8.75
N SER A 142 -7.56 -12.48 -7.57
CA SER A 142 -6.44 -12.99 -6.77
C SER A 142 -6.62 -14.45 -6.39
N SER A 143 -7.83 -14.83 -6.01
CA SER A 143 -8.19 -16.21 -5.67
C SER A 143 -8.06 -17.13 -6.89
N GLY A 144 -8.55 -16.69 -8.06
CA GLY A 144 -8.42 -17.43 -9.33
C GLY A 144 -6.97 -17.60 -9.77
N LEU A 145 -6.15 -16.54 -9.68
CA LEU A 145 -4.72 -16.60 -9.99
C LEU A 145 -3.96 -17.52 -9.02
N THR A 146 -4.29 -17.47 -7.73
CA THR A 146 -3.72 -18.37 -6.73
C THR A 146 -4.07 -19.82 -7.06
N ALA A 147 -5.32 -20.13 -7.38
CA ALA A 147 -5.74 -21.45 -7.83
C ALA A 147 -4.99 -21.89 -9.09
N LEU A 148 -4.77 -21.00 -10.06
CA LEU A 148 -4.02 -21.27 -11.28
C LEU A 148 -2.56 -21.66 -10.95
N ILE A 149 -1.90 -20.92 -10.06
CA ILE A 149 -0.53 -21.23 -9.62
C ILE A 149 -0.50 -22.63 -8.98
N LEU A 150 -1.42 -22.92 -8.07
CA LEU A 150 -1.48 -24.18 -7.35
C LEU A 150 -1.70 -25.40 -8.28
N VAL A 151 -2.56 -25.25 -9.29
CA VAL A 151 -2.79 -26.29 -10.30
C VAL A 151 -1.56 -26.53 -11.19
N ARG A 152 -0.75 -25.48 -11.42
CA ARG A 152 0.44 -25.55 -12.28
C ARG A 152 1.70 -26.03 -11.54
N VAL A 153 1.66 -26.11 -10.22
CA VAL A 153 2.77 -26.61 -9.39
C VAL A 153 2.58 -28.11 -9.14
N PRO A 154 3.38 -29.01 -9.75
CA PRO A 154 3.18 -30.47 -9.62
C PRO A 154 3.30 -30.97 -8.19
N ALA A 155 4.00 -30.23 -7.33
CA ALA A 155 4.15 -30.56 -5.91
C ALA A 155 2.85 -30.39 -5.11
N VAL A 156 1.81 -29.74 -5.62
CA VAL A 156 0.54 -29.56 -4.92
C VAL A 156 -0.41 -30.69 -5.30
N ARG A 157 -0.59 -31.67 -4.39
CA ARG A 157 -1.43 -32.87 -4.64
C ARG A 157 -2.93 -32.55 -4.61
N ASN A 158 -3.36 -31.62 -3.74
CA ASN A 158 -4.77 -31.25 -3.55
C ASN A 158 -4.99 -29.76 -3.88
N PRO A 159 -4.90 -29.34 -5.16
CA PRO A 159 -4.93 -27.93 -5.53
C PRO A 159 -6.26 -27.25 -5.18
N LEU A 160 -7.40 -27.95 -5.22
CA LEU A 160 -8.70 -27.37 -4.87
C LEU A 160 -8.77 -26.97 -3.39
N ALA A 161 -8.40 -27.86 -2.48
CA ALA A 161 -8.42 -27.56 -1.05
C ALA A 161 -7.51 -26.36 -0.72
N CYS A 162 -6.29 -26.34 -1.28
CA CYS A 162 -5.35 -25.23 -1.11
C CYS A 162 -5.88 -23.92 -1.71
N ALA A 163 -6.55 -23.98 -2.87
CA ALA A 163 -7.16 -22.83 -3.49
C ALA A 163 -8.31 -22.24 -2.65
N LEU A 164 -9.15 -23.11 -2.05
CA LEU A 164 -10.22 -22.66 -1.15
C LEU A 164 -9.67 -22.05 0.15
N ALA A 165 -8.54 -22.53 0.67
CA ALA A 165 -7.84 -21.85 1.76
C ALA A 165 -7.35 -20.45 1.35
N GLY A 166 -6.88 -20.29 0.11
CA GLY A 166 -6.55 -18.99 -0.47
C GLY A 166 -7.78 -18.08 -0.60
N VAL A 167 -8.92 -18.63 -1.05
CA VAL A 167 -10.19 -17.90 -1.11
C VAL A 167 -10.58 -17.36 0.26
N PHE A 168 -10.50 -18.19 1.30
CA PHE A 168 -10.76 -17.76 2.68
C PHE A 168 -9.82 -16.62 3.13
N ALA A 169 -8.53 -16.73 2.84
CA ALA A 169 -7.56 -15.69 3.22
C ALA A 169 -7.83 -14.36 2.49
N PHE A 170 -8.18 -14.37 1.20
CA PHE A 170 -8.55 -13.14 0.47
C PHE A 170 -9.90 -12.59 0.92
N LEU A 171 -10.86 -13.42 1.31
CA LEU A 171 -12.11 -12.97 1.93
C LEU A 171 -11.82 -12.26 3.26
N CYS A 172 -10.97 -12.79 4.10
CA CYS A 172 -10.56 -12.15 5.35
C CYS A 172 -9.85 -10.81 5.11
N ASN A 173 -9.07 -10.70 4.03
CA ASN A 173 -8.52 -9.40 3.62
C ASN A 173 -9.62 -8.40 3.22
N ALA A 174 -10.68 -8.85 2.55
CA ALA A 174 -11.83 -8.02 2.21
C ALA A 174 -12.62 -7.60 3.46
N LEU A 175 -12.82 -8.51 4.41
CA LEU A 175 -13.46 -8.24 5.69
C LEU A 175 -12.73 -7.16 6.51
N SER A 176 -11.39 -7.12 6.41
CA SER A 176 -10.57 -6.06 7.01
C SER A 176 -10.51 -4.76 6.17
N GLY A 177 -11.25 -4.65 5.05
CA GLY A 177 -11.35 -3.44 4.25
C GLY A 177 -10.10 -3.01 3.49
N ARG A 178 -9.10 -3.87 3.28
CA ARG A 178 -7.77 -3.53 2.76
C ARG A 178 -7.73 -3.55 1.23
N VAL A 179 -8.45 -2.63 0.56
CA VAL A 179 -8.64 -2.65 -0.91
C VAL A 179 -7.35 -2.31 -1.66
N THR A 180 -6.61 -1.28 -1.25
CA THR A 180 -5.33 -0.90 -1.87
C THR A 180 -4.32 -2.05 -1.81
N PHE A 181 -4.21 -2.69 -0.65
CA PHE A 181 -3.39 -3.88 -0.49
C PHE A 181 -3.90 -5.05 -1.34
N GLY A 182 -5.22 -5.29 -1.37
CA GLY A 182 -5.85 -6.31 -2.22
C GLY A 182 -5.51 -6.11 -3.70
N LEU A 183 -5.59 -4.86 -4.20
CA LEU A 183 -5.21 -4.52 -5.58
C LEU A 183 -3.73 -4.80 -5.85
N GLY A 184 -2.86 -4.38 -4.94
CA GLY A 184 -1.43 -4.70 -5.00
C GLY A 184 -1.18 -6.20 -5.05
N MET A 185 -1.88 -6.97 -4.22
CA MET A 185 -1.76 -8.44 -4.20
C MET A 185 -2.29 -9.10 -5.48
N MET A 186 -3.34 -8.58 -6.10
CA MET A 186 -3.82 -9.08 -7.40
C MET A 186 -2.70 -9.01 -8.46
N PHE A 187 -2.06 -7.85 -8.57
CA PHE A 187 -0.94 -7.68 -9.49
C PHE A 187 0.29 -8.51 -9.07
N ALA A 188 0.57 -8.62 -7.77
CA ALA A 188 1.69 -9.42 -7.26
C ALA A 188 1.52 -10.91 -7.57
N VAL A 189 0.34 -11.47 -7.29
CA VAL A 189 0.02 -12.87 -7.63
C VAL A 189 0.03 -13.05 -9.15
N GLY A 190 -0.44 -12.06 -9.92
CA GLY A 190 -0.35 -12.01 -11.37
C GLY A 190 1.10 -12.05 -11.88
N ALA A 191 2.01 -11.29 -11.27
CA ALA A 191 3.44 -11.30 -11.59
C ALA A 191 4.08 -12.68 -11.30
N VAL A 192 3.74 -13.29 -10.17
CA VAL A 192 4.17 -14.66 -9.84
C VAL A 192 3.60 -15.66 -10.84
N ALA A 193 2.32 -15.56 -11.20
CA ALA A 193 1.71 -16.41 -12.22
C ALA A 193 2.40 -16.24 -13.59
N ALA A 194 2.78 -15.02 -13.97
CA ALA A 194 3.55 -14.76 -15.18
C ALA A 194 4.95 -15.41 -15.16
N VAL A 195 5.55 -15.60 -14.01
CA VAL A 195 6.84 -16.33 -13.90
C VAL A 195 6.65 -17.84 -14.02
N PHE A 196 5.60 -18.42 -13.43
CA PHE A 196 5.46 -19.87 -13.23
C PHE A 196 4.42 -20.56 -14.11
N CYS A 197 3.36 -19.86 -14.58
CA CYS A 197 2.17 -20.46 -15.18
C CYS A 197 2.10 -20.39 -16.71
N TRP A 198 3.21 -20.16 -17.40
CA TRP A 198 3.21 -20.07 -18.86
C TRP A 198 2.82 -21.37 -19.55
N PRO A 199 2.15 -21.31 -20.72
CA PRO A 199 1.88 -22.47 -21.55
C PRO A 199 3.16 -23.21 -21.93
N TYR A 200 3.11 -24.55 -22.05
CA TYR A 200 4.26 -25.41 -22.30
C TYR A 200 5.13 -24.94 -23.48
N ARG A 201 4.51 -24.57 -24.60
CA ARG A 201 5.20 -24.09 -25.82
C ARG A 201 6.00 -22.79 -25.61
N TRP A 202 5.69 -22.01 -24.54
CA TRP A 202 6.31 -20.70 -24.28
C TRP A 202 7.17 -20.72 -23.02
N ARG A 203 7.28 -21.85 -22.35
CA ARG A 203 7.96 -21.98 -21.05
C ARG A 203 9.43 -21.55 -21.06
N TYR A 204 10.09 -21.60 -22.22
CA TYR A 204 11.50 -21.21 -22.37
C TYR A 204 11.72 -19.73 -22.73
N LYS A 205 10.66 -18.99 -23.06
CA LYS A 205 10.75 -17.57 -23.44
C LYS A 205 10.95 -16.69 -22.21
N ARG A 206 12.17 -16.61 -21.70
CA ARG A 206 12.51 -15.90 -20.46
C ARG A 206 12.19 -14.41 -20.51
N TRP A 207 12.50 -13.75 -21.64
CA TRP A 207 12.24 -12.32 -21.84
C TRP A 207 10.74 -12.00 -21.91
N ALA A 208 9.94 -12.84 -22.55
CA ALA A 208 8.49 -12.65 -22.59
C ALA A 208 7.87 -12.75 -21.19
N LYS A 209 8.36 -13.69 -20.36
CA LYS A 209 7.94 -13.78 -18.94
C LYS A 209 8.31 -12.52 -18.16
N ALA A 210 9.53 -12.03 -18.33
CA ALA A 210 10.00 -10.82 -17.66
C ALA A 210 9.20 -9.58 -18.12
N ALA A 211 8.92 -9.46 -19.42
CA ALA A 211 8.15 -8.37 -20.00
C ALA A 211 6.71 -8.29 -19.47
N VAL A 212 6.12 -9.40 -19.03
CA VAL A 212 4.79 -9.41 -18.38
C VAL A 212 4.90 -9.28 -16.87
N ALA A 213 5.87 -9.96 -16.25
CA ALA A 213 5.99 -9.99 -14.79
C ALA A 213 6.47 -8.65 -14.21
N ALA A 214 7.40 -7.94 -14.88
CA ALA A 214 7.94 -6.68 -14.38
C ALA A 214 6.90 -5.54 -14.33
N PRO A 215 6.08 -5.28 -15.38
CA PRO A 215 5.00 -4.31 -15.28
C PRO A 215 3.96 -4.66 -14.21
N LEU A 216 3.61 -5.95 -14.05
CA LEU A 216 2.71 -6.40 -12.99
C LEU A 216 3.32 -6.19 -11.60
N ALA A 217 4.63 -6.41 -11.44
CA ALA A 217 5.34 -6.14 -10.20
C ALA A 217 5.43 -4.63 -9.89
N ALA A 218 5.62 -3.79 -10.92
CA ALA A 218 5.54 -2.34 -10.80
C ALA A 218 4.15 -1.88 -10.36
N LEU A 219 3.08 -2.37 -11.02
CA LEU A 219 1.69 -2.08 -10.65
C LEU A 219 1.35 -2.58 -9.25
N ALA A 220 1.86 -3.75 -8.85
CA ALA A 220 1.68 -4.27 -7.49
C ALA A 220 2.22 -3.28 -6.45
N THR A 221 3.42 -2.75 -6.68
CA THR A 221 4.09 -1.82 -5.78
C THR A 221 3.44 -0.43 -5.82
N ALA A 222 3.09 0.06 -7.01
CA ALA A 222 2.38 1.33 -7.18
C ALA A 222 0.97 1.30 -6.57
N SER A 223 0.33 0.12 -6.50
CA SER A 223 -0.94 -0.07 -5.79
C SER A 223 -0.74 -0.23 -4.28
N SER A 224 0.32 -0.93 -3.86
CA SER A 224 0.66 -1.11 -2.45
C SER A 224 2.15 -1.44 -2.27
N PRO A 225 2.95 -0.58 -1.62
CA PRO A 225 4.35 -0.87 -1.32
C PRO A 225 4.54 -2.19 -0.53
N VAL A 226 3.57 -2.56 0.33
CA VAL A 226 3.57 -3.83 1.07
C VAL A 226 3.48 -5.04 0.13
N ALA A 227 2.69 -4.95 -0.96
CA ALA A 227 2.65 -6.01 -1.97
C ALA A 227 3.97 -6.12 -2.74
N GLY A 228 4.62 -4.98 -3.02
CA GLY A 228 5.97 -4.92 -3.57
C GLY A 228 7.01 -5.59 -2.67
N LEU A 229 6.94 -5.35 -1.36
CA LEU A 229 7.79 -6.01 -0.37
C LEU A 229 7.63 -7.53 -0.42
N PHE A 230 6.40 -8.05 -0.53
CA PHE A 230 6.13 -9.48 -0.61
C PHE A 230 6.69 -10.08 -1.91
N LEU A 231 6.64 -9.35 -3.01
CA LEU A 231 7.37 -9.73 -4.23
C LEU A 231 8.88 -9.75 -3.99
N GLY A 232 9.43 -8.84 -3.20
CA GLY A 232 10.83 -8.82 -2.77
C GLY A 232 11.23 -10.10 -2.03
N VAL A 233 10.39 -10.62 -1.12
CA VAL A 233 10.62 -11.90 -0.44
C VAL A 233 10.68 -13.06 -1.45
N VAL A 234 9.74 -13.11 -2.40
CA VAL A 234 9.74 -14.14 -3.45
C VAL A 234 10.95 -13.97 -4.37
N ALA A 235 11.29 -12.74 -4.76
CA ALA A 235 12.45 -12.44 -5.58
C ALA A 235 13.76 -12.87 -4.90
N ALA A 236 13.93 -12.60 -3.61
CA ALA A 236 15.08 -13.01 -2.82
C ALA A 236 15.20 -14.55 -2.77
N ALA A 237 14.10 -15.26 -2.55
CA ALA A 237 14.10 -16.71 -2.57
C ALA A 237 14.50 -17.27 -3.95
N LEU A 238 13.97 -16.71 -5.04
CA LEU A 238 14.34 -17.10 -6.40
C LEU A 238 15.80 -16.78 -6.72
N PHE A 239 16.30 -15.64 -6.26
CA PHE A 239 17.70 -15.23 -6.45
C PHE A 239 18.67 -16.20 -5.77
N LEU A 240 18.40 -16.55 -4.50
CA LEU A 240 19.22 -17.51 -3.73
C LEU A 240 19.22 -18.90 -4.37
N HIS A 241 18.14 -19.28 -5.06
CA HIS A 241 18.06 -20.53 -5.83
C HIS A 241 18.51 -20.37 -7.29
N LYS A 242 19.31 -19.34 -7.61
CA LYS A 242 19.90 -19.06 -8.95
C LYS A 242 18.88 -18.92 -10.09
N ARG A 243 17.59 -18.70 -9.77
CA ARG A 243 16.51 -18.42 -10.76
C ARG A 243 16.47 -16.93 -11.12
N ARG A 244 17.63 -16.37 -11.45
CA ARG A 244 17.88 -14.93 -11.62
C ARG A 244 16.91 -14.18 -12.55
N PRO A 245 16.52 -14.69 -13.76
CA PRO A 245 15.62 -13.94 -14.62
C PRO A 245 14.26 -13.64 -13.98
N GLY A 246 13.68 -14.63 -13.28
CA GLY A 246 12.45 -14.41 -12.52
C GLY A 246 12.62 -13.48 -11.34
N ALA A 247 13.74 -13.63 -10.59
CA ALA A 247 14.06 -12.78 -9.45
C ALA A 247 14.19 -11.30 -9.86
N TYR A 248 14.93 -11.00 -10.92
CA TYR A 248 15.08 -9.63 -11.41
C TYR A 248 13.77 -9.04 -11.92
N ALA A 249 12.94 -9.83 -12.65
CA ALA A 249 11.68 -9.35 -13.19
C ALA A 249 10.70 -8.87 -12.11
N ILE A 250 10.64 -9.57 -10.96
CA ILE A 250 9.70 -9.23 -9.89
C ILE A 250 10.35 -8.50 -8.71
N GLY A 251 11.69 -8.34 -8.69
CA GLY A 251 12.40 -7.66 -7.61
C GLY A 251 12.84 -6.25 -7.95
N LEU A 252 13.35 -5.99 -9.17
CA LEU A 252 13.87 -4.67 -9.53
C LEU A 252 12.76 -3.63 -9.75
N ALA A 253 11.64 -4.03 -10.35
CA ALA A 253 10.54 -3.12 -10.60
C ALA A 253 9.94 -2.52 -9.30
N PRO A 254 9.69 -3.29 -8.22
CA PRO A 254 9.32 -2.74 -6.91
C PRO A 254 10.30 -1.71 -6.37
N VAL A 255 11.60 -1.99 -6.43
CA VAL A 255 12.65 -1.06 -5.95
C VAL A 255 12.61 0.24 -6.73
N ALA A 256 12.48 0.17 -8.07
CA ALA A 256 12.40 1.35 -8.91
C ALA A 256 11.15 2.20 -8.61
N VAL A 257 9.99 1.57 -8.40
CA VAL A 257 8.74 2.27 -8.07
C VAL A 257 8.84 2.94 -6.71
N VAL A 258 9.33 2.24 -5.68
CA VAL A 258 9.50 2.84 -4.34
C VAL A 258 10.49 3.99 -4.38
N GLY A 259 11.66 3.81 -5.03
CA GLY A 259 12.67 4.86 -5.13
C GLY A 259 12.16 6.11 -5.85
N LEU A 260 11.46 5.93 -6.98
CA LEU A 260 10.87 7.03 -7.73
C LEU A 260 9.77 7.75 -6.92
N SER A 261 8.89 6.99 -6.26
CA SER A 261 7.81 7.55 -5.45
C SER A 261 8.36 8.34 -4.25
N ALA A 262 9.37 7.82 -3.56
CA ALA A 262 10.00 8.49 -2.43
C ALA A 262 10.75 9.77 -2.85
N TRP A 263 11.35 9.78 -4.04
CA TRP A 263 12.03 10.96 -4.58
C TRP A 263 11.05 12.05 -5.01
N LEU A 264 9.94 11.68 -5.67
CA LEU A 264 8.95 12.64 -6.15
C LEU A 264 8.06 13.19 -5.03
N PHE A 265 7.66 12.33 -4.10
CA PHE A 265 6.70 12.61 -3.03
C PHE A 265 7.22 12.05 -1.72
N PRO A 266 8.17 12.73 -1.07
CA PRO A 266 8.69 12.29 0.22
C PRO A 266 7.53 12.10 1.22
N PHE A 267 7.55 10.98 1.90
CA PHE A 267 6.60 10.64 2.95
C PHE A 267 7.37 10.13 4.17
N SER A 268 7.17 10.78 5.28
CA SER A 268 7.68 10.37 6.60
C SER A 268 6.58 9.65 7.40
N GLY A 269 6.96 9.04 8.49
CA GLY A 269 6.07 8.33 9.39
C GLY A 269 6.41 6.85 9.52
N THR A 270 6.25 6.34 10.71
CA THR A 270 6.55 4.95 11.07
C THR A 270 5.30 4.21 11.48
N GLN A 271 5.28 2.90 11.23
CA GLN A 271 4.24 2.00 11.69
C GLN A 271 4.81 1.13 12.81
N PRO A 272 4.48 1.39 14.07
CA PRO A 272 5.02 0.61 15.18
C PRO A 272 4.54 -0.85 15.13
N MET A 273 5.36 -1.73 15.70
CA MET A 273 5.08 -3.15 15.79
C MET A 273 5.29 -3.63 17.24
N SER A 274 4.23 -4.07 17.90
CA SER A 274 4.34 -4.65 19.22
C SER A 274 4.90 -6.08 19.21
N LEU A 275 5.49 -6.54 20.32
CA LEU A 275 5.93 -7.93 20.49
C LEU A 275 4.80 -8.94 20.24
N GLY A 276 3.58 -8.61 20.67
CA GLY A 276 2.41 -9.46 20.41
C GLY A 276 2.10 -9.60 18.93
N THR A 277 2.28 -8.53 18.15
CA THR A 277 2.10 -8.54 16.69
C THR A 277 3.24 -9.27 15.98
N LEU A 278 4.48 -9.20 16.50
CA LEU A 278 5.65 -9.90 15.96
C LEU A 278 5.55 -11.42 16.09
N ALA A 279 5.04 -11.91 17.23
CA ALA A 279 5.15 -13.32 17.61
C ALA A 279 4.51 -14.28 16.60
N LEU A 280 3.29 -13.99 16.15
CA LEU A 280 2.54 -14.90 15.27
C LEU A 280 3.14 -15.00 13.85
N PRO A 281 3.49 -13.94 13.13
CA PRO A 281 4.10 -14.07 11.80
C PRO A 281 5.47 -14.79 11.86
N VAL A 282 6.27 -14.55 12.90
CA VAL A 282 7.53 -15.29 13.10
C VAL A 282 7.26 -16.76 13.36
N LEU A 283 6.31 -17.08 14.25
CA LEU A 283 5.91 -18.47 14.51
C LEU A 283 5.49 -19.17 13.22
N PHE A 284 4.58 -18.57 12.42
CA PHE A 284 4.13 -19.18 11.18
C PHE A 284 5.22 -19.28 10.11
N SER A 285 6.16 -18.34 10.09
CA SER A 285 7.36 -18.42 9.26
C SER A 285 8.18 -19.66 9.62
N VAL A 286 8.46 -19.88 10.91
CA VAL A 286 9.18 -21.06 11.42
C VAL A 286 8.40 -22.35 11.14
N LEU A 287 7.09 -22.37 11.39
CA LEU A 287 6.25 -23.54 11.12
C LEU A 287 6.25 -23.92 9.63
N VAL A 288 6.13 -22.95 8.72
CA VAL A 288 6.26 -23.21 7.28
C VAL A 288 7.64 -23.74 6.96
N PHE A 289 8.72 -23.10 7.46
CA PHE A 289 10.10 -23.54 7.21
C PHE A 289 10.36 -24.98 7.66
N VAL A 290 9.84 -25.38 8.83
CA VAL A 290 10.10 -26.70 9.42
C VAL A 290 9.18 -27.77 8.85
N LEU A 291 7.88 -27.47 8.68
CA LEU A 291 6.86 -28.46 8.38
C LEU A 291 6.67 -28.76 6.90
N VAL A 292 7.03 -27.84 5.97
CA VAL A 292 6.95 -28.15 4.54
C VAL A 292 8.04 -29.15 4.12
N PRO A 293 7.83 -29.93 3.03
CA PRO A 293 8.83 -30.89 2.53
C PRO A 293 10.19 -30.23 2.29
N ARG A 294 11.28 -30.96 2.59
CA ARG A 294 12.65 -30.45 2.40
C ARG A 294 12.94 -30.07 0.95
N ASP A 295 12.35 -30.78 0.01
CA ASP A 295 12.49 -30.54 -1.43
C ASP A 295 11.85 -29.23 -1.90
N TRP A 296 10.98 -28.62 -1.09
CA TRP A 296 10.40 -27.31 -1.36
C TRP A 296 11.33 -26.17 -0.92
N SER A 297 12.58 -26.27 -1.35
CA SER A 297 13.66 -25.38 -0.94
C SER A 297 13.31 -23.89 -1.15
N THR A 298 12.69 -23.53 -2.27
CA THR A 298 12.30 -22.13 -2.55
C THR A 298 11.24 -21.61 -1.54
N VAL A 299 10.26 -22.46 -1.17
CA VAL A 299 9.23 -22.08 -0.17
C VAL A 299 9.86 -21.93 1.20
N ARG A 300 10.75 -22.84 1.59
CA ARG A 300 11.47 -22.75 2.86
C ARG A 300 12.36 -21.51 2.93
N THR A 301 13.09 -21.22 1.86
CA THR A 301 13.91 -20.00 1.78
C THR A 301 13.03 -18.75 1.85
N ALA A 302 11.89 -18.71 1.16
CA ALA A 302 10.94 -17.59 1.25
C ALA A 302 10.42 -17.41 2.68
N ALA A 303 10.09 -18.51 3.37
CA ALA A 303 9.69 -18.46 4.77
C ALA A 303 10.81 -17.90 5.67
N ALA A 304 12.06 -18.37 5.50
CA ALA A 304 13.20 -17.85 6.25
C ALA A 304 13.45 -16.35 6.00
N VAL A 305 13.46 -15.93 4.72
CA VAL A 305 13.61 -14.51 4.34
C VAL A 305 12.50 -13.65 4.94
N TYR A 306 11.26 -14.14 4.88
CA TYR A 306 10.12 -13.47 5.50
C TYR A 306 10.26 -13.36 7.02
N GLY A 307 10.65 -14.45 7.71
CA GLY A 307 10.87 -14.44 9.15
C GLY A 307 11.96 -13.45 9.58
N VAL A 308 13.10 -13.44 8.88
CA VAL A 308 14.17 -12.46 9.10
C VAL A 308 13.69 -11.03 8.81
N GLY A 309 12.99 -10.82 7.69
CA GLY A 309 12.39 -9.54 7.36
C GLY A 309 11.42 -9.04 8.44
N THR A 310 10.61 -9.93 9.01
CA THR A 310 9.69 -9.60 10.10
C THR A 310 10.41 -9.20 11.38
N LEU A 311 11.52 -9.87 11.71
CA LEU A 311 12.37 -9.46 12.85
C LEU A 311 13.02 -8.10 12.61
N LEU A 312 13.48 -7.84 11.38
CA LEU A 312 14.06 -6.54 11.04
C LEU A 312 13.05 -5.39 11.13
N THR A 313 11.78 -5.59 10.73
CA THR A 313 10.75 -4.55 10.86
C THR A 313 10.34 -4.27 12.31
N TYR A 314 10.69 -5.14 13.25
CA TYR A 314 10.51 -4.89 14.67
C TYR A 314 11.69 -4.09 15.28
N VAL A 315 12.91 -4.35 14.81
CA VAL A 315 14.14 -3.71 15.34
C VAL A 315 14.38 -2.35 14.69
N VAL A 316 13.97 -2.19 13.43
CA VAL A 316 14.16 -0.97 12.65
C VAL A 316 12.80 -0.33 12.40
N ASP A 317 12.60 0.85 12.95
CA ASP A 317 11.40 1.63 12.69
C ASP A 317 11.23 1.90 11.19
N SER A 318 10.06 1.59 10.68
CA SER A 318 9.78 1.70 9.25
C SER A 318 8.30 1.93 8.98
N GLN A 319 8.00 2.38 7.77
CA GLN A 319 6.62 2.52 7.30
C GLN A 319 5.89 1.17 7.15
N ILE A 320 6.63 0.04 7.20
CA ILE A 320 6.08 -1.31 7.01
C ILE A 320 5.41 -1.81 8.28
N GLY A 321 6.17 -1.88 9.38
CA GLY A 321 5.74 -2.30 10.71
C GLY A 321 4.82 -3.52 10.70
N SER A 322 3.69 -3.40 11.39
CA SER A 322 2.68 -4.47 11.51
C SER A 322 2.08 -4.94 10.18
N ASN A 323 2.21 -4.19 9.09
CA ASN A 323 1.71 -4.58 7.76
C ASN A 323 2.38 -5.83 7.19
N ILE A 324 3.59 -6.18 7.66
CA ILE A 324 4.31 -7.39 7.24
C ILE A 324 3.55 -8.67 7.61
N THR A 325 2.70 -8.66 8.65
CA THR A 325 1.89 -9.80 9.09
C THR A 325 0.99 -10.37 7.99
N ARG A 326 0.57 -9.52 7.05
CA ARG A 326 -0.36 -9.85 5.97
C ARG A 326 0.15 -10.96 5.04
N MET A 327 1.48 -11.14 4.91
CA MET A 327 2.04 -12.22 4.09
C MET A 327 1.77 -13.60 4.70
N ALA A 328 1.99 -13.76 6.01
CA ALA A 328 1.66 -15.00 6.72
C ALA A 328 0.15 -15.29 6.65
N MET A 329 -0.68 -14.27 6.87
CA MET A 329 -2.14 -14.40 6.81
C MET A 329 -2.65 -14.89 5.45
N LEU A 330 -2.04 -14.44 4.34
CA LEU A 330 -2.49 -14.82 3.00
C LEU A 330 -1.96 -16.19 2.55
N PHE A 331 -0.69 -16.52 2.86
CA PHE A 331 -0.02 -17.63 2.18
C PHE A 331 0.44 -18.76 3.07
N ALA A 332 0.66 -18.54 4.39
CA ALA A 332 1.15 -19.61 5.25
C ALA A 332 0.17 -20.78 5.35
N GLY A 333 -1.15 -20.51 5.42
CA GLY A 333 -2.18 -21.56 5.43
C GLY A 333 -2.20 -22.40 4.16
N VAL A 334 -2.06 -21.75 3.01
CA VAL A 334 -1.97 -22.43 1.71
C VAL A 334 -0.76 -23.35 1.66
N ALA A 335 0.41 -22.88 2.13
CA ALA A 335 1.64 -23.68 2.16
C ALA A 335 1.56 -24.88 3.13
N LEU A 336 1.01 -24.68 4.34
CA LEU A 336 0.83 -25.73 5.34
C LEU A 336 -0.15 -26.80 4.86
N LEU A 337 -1.28 -26.38 4.26
CA LEU A 337 -2.27 -27.31 3.72
C LEU A 337 -1.72 -28.10 2.52
N ALA A 338 -0.96 -27.44 1.65
CA ALA A 338 -0.29 -28.11 0.53
C ALA A 338 0.75 -29.15 0.97
N ALA A 339 1.37 -28.96 2.15
CA ALA A 339 2.32 -29.90 2.73
C ALA A 339 1.66 -31.11 3.42
N LEU A 340 0.38 -31.02 3.79
CA LEU A 340 -0.32 -32.06 4.57
C LEU A 340 -0.29 -33.46 3.91
N PRO A 341 -0.49 -33.63 2.58
CA PRO A 341 -0.45 -34.93 1.92
C PRO A 341 0.94 -35.61 1.91
N TYR A 342 1.99 -34.90 2.35
CA TYR A 342 3.37 -35.40 2.46
C TYR A 342 3.72 -35.90 3.86
N ALA A 343 2.81 -35.73 4.81
CA ALA A 343 2.96 -36.29 6.16
C ALA A 343 2.20 -37.60 6.26
N VAL A 344 2.80 -38.56 6.96
CA VAL A 344 2.12 -39.84 7.27
C VAL A 344 0.89 -39.53 8.14
N PRO A 345 -0.32 -39.99 7.76
CA PRO A 345 -1.52 -39.72 8.54
C PRO A 345 -1.35 -40.11 10.02
N ARG A 346 -1.85 -39.30 10.93
CA ARG A 346 -1.76 -39.47 12.38
C ARG A 346 -0.32 -39.44 12.97
N SER A 347 0.70 -39.07 12.17
CA SER A 347 2.05 -38.83 12.69
C SER A 347 2.13 -37.48 13.44
N ARG A 348 3.20 -37.30 14.24
CA ARG A 348 3.45 -35.99 14.92
C ARG A 348 3.50 -34.83 13.93
N ARG A 349 4.11 -35.02 12.77
CA ARG A 349 4.16 -33.99 11.71
C ARG A 349 2.78 -33.70 11.12
N TRP A 350 1.94 -34.70 10.93
CA TRP A 350 0.58 -34.56 10.43
C TRP A 350 -0.26 -33.73 11.41
N TYR A 351 -0.22 -34.05 12.72
CA TYR A 351 -0.92 -33.26 13.74
C TYR A 351 -0.38 -31.82 13.82
N ALA A 352 0.94 -31.62 13.75
CA ALA A 352 1.55 -30.29 13.75
C ALA A 352 1.06 -29.43 12.56
N LEU A 353 0.96 -30.02 11.35
CA LEU A 353 0.43 -29.34 10.17
C LEU A 353 -1.05 -28.98 10.34
N VAL A 354 -1.87 -29.90 10.85
CA VAL A 354 -3.31 -29.66 11.09
C VAL A 354 -3.50 -28.55 12.13
N LEU A 355 -2.79 -28.61 13.25
CA LEU A 355 -2.87 -27.62 14.32
C LEU A 355 -2.36 -26.24 13.86
N ALA A 356 -1.26 -26.20 13.12
CA ALA A 356 -0.71 -24.96 12.56
C ALA A 356 -1.70 -24.33 11.56
N PHE A 357 -2.30 -25.13 10.68
CA PHE A 357 -3.32 -24.67 9.74
C PHE A 357 -4.56 -24.16 10.46
N ALA A 358 -5.08 -24.90 11.43
CA ALA A 358 -6.25 -24.49 12.21
C ALA A 358 -5.99 -23.22 13.03
N GLY A 359 -4.84 -23.15 13.71
CA GLY A 359 -4.45 -21.98 14.51
C GLY A 359 -4.27 -20.73 13.66
N LEU A 360 -3.68 -20.84 12.46
CA LEU A 360 -3.56 -19.74 11.52
C LEU A 360 -4.94 -19.24 11.06
N ASN A 361 -5.83 -20.15 10.64
CA ASN A 361 -7.16 -19.76 10.18
C ASN A 361 -8.00 -19.16 11.32
N PHE A 362 -7.86 -19.65 12.54
CA PHE A 362 -8.46 -19.05 13.73
C PHE A 362 -7.93 -17.60 13.92
N TRP A 363 -6.62 -17.40 13.89
CA TRP A 363 -6.02 -16.08 14.01
C TRP A 363 -6.54 -15.11 12.94
N ILE A 364 -6.53 -15.53 11.66
CA ILE A 364 -7.00 -14.70 10.54
C ILE A 364 -8.49 -14.36 10.71
N GLY A 365 -9.32 -15.37 11.01
CA GLY A 365 -10.75 -15.18 11.21
C GLY A 365 -11.06 -14.27 12.39
N PHE A 366 -10.42 -14.51 13.55
CA PHE A 366 -10.57 -13.67 14.74
C PHE A 366 -10.19 -12.21 14.45
N LYS A 367 -9.02 -11.99 13.81
CA LYS A 367 -8.56 -10.64 13.45
C LYS A 367 -9.54 -9.93 12.51
N SER A 368 -10.10 -10.65 11.54
CA SER A 368 -11.05 -10.06 10.59
C SER A 368 -12.38 -9.70 11.25
N VAL A 369 -12.86 -10.52 12.18
CA VAL A 369 -14.07 -10.21 12.97
C VAL A 369 -13.80 -9.02 13.89
N ASP A 370 -12.65 -9.00 14.57
CA ASP A 370 -12.24 -7.88 15.43
C ASP A 370 -12.14 -6.57 14.63
N ASP A 371 -11.54 -6.60 13.42
CA ASP A 371 -11.46 -5.44 12.53
C ASP A 371 -12.89 -4.92 12.18
N ILE A 372 -13.83 -5.80 11.82
CA ILE A 372 -15.21 -5.40 11.50
C ILE A 372 -15.90 -4.78 12.71
N VAL A 373 -15.83 -5.43 13.87
CA VAL A 373 -16.55 -4.99 15.08
C VAL A 373 -16.00 -3.64 15.57
N ARG A 374 -14.69 -3.46 15.52
CA ARG A 374 -14.06 -2.21 15.99
C ARG A 374 -14.26 -1.03 15.06
N THR A 375 -14.34 -1.28 13.74
CA THR A 375 -14.39 -0.21 12.73
C THR A 375 -15.77 0.00 12.13
N ALA A 376 -16.81 -0.71 12.60
CA ALA A 376 -18.18 -0.46 12.17
C ALA A 376 -18.65 0.89 12.72
N PRO A 377 -18.98 1.88 11.85
CA PRO A 377 -19.49 3.15 12.31
C PRO A 377 -20.92 3.01 12.85
N ALA A 378 -21.31 3.92 13.74
CA ALA A 378 -22.69 3.99 14.19
C ALA A 378 -23.63 4.21 12.98
N ALA A 379 -24.79 3.55 12.97
CA ALA A 379 -25.74 3.61 11.86
C ALA A 379 -26.28 5.04 11.60
N SER A 380 -26.34 5.87 12.63
CA SER A 380 -26.74 7.27 12.58
C SER A 380 -25.84 8.14 11.70
N TRP A 381 -24.54 7.86 11.66
CA TRP A 381 -23.57 8.63 10.88
C TRP A 381 -23.89 8.72 9.38
N ASN A 382 -24.44 7.66 8.81
CA ASN A 382 -24.75 7.63 7.38
C ASN A 382 -26.02 8.43 7.03
N ARG A 383 -26.89 8.72 8.01
CA ARG A 383 -28.18 9.37 7.80
C ARG A 383 -28.21 10.82 8.27
N GLU A 384 -27.35 11.19 9.20
CA GLU A 384 -27.47 12.43 9.98
C GLU A 384 -26.22 13.32 9.93
N LEU A 385 -25.43 13.22 8.85
CA LEU A 385 -24.28 14.08 8.63
C LEU A 385 -24.67 15.51 8.19
N ALA A 386 -25.79 15.64 7.48
CA ALA A 386 -26.22 16.92 6.91
C ALA A 386 -26.39 18.04 7.94
N PRO A 387 -26.93 17.83 9.15
CA PRO A 387 -27.04 18.88 10.16
C PRO A 387 -25.67 19.45 10.55
N LEU A 388 -24.68 18.60 10.78
CA LEU A 388 -23.31 19.02 11.11
C LEU A 388 -22.68 19.80 9.94
N VAL A 389 -22.77 19.29 8.70
CA VAL A 389 -22.24 19.96 7.52
C VAL A 389 -22.86 21.34 7.32
N ASN A 390 -24.19 21.46 7.46
CA ASN A 390 -24.89 22.73 7.37
C ASN A 390 -24.40 23.71 8.45
N GLN A 391 -24.21 23.22 9.67
CA GLN A 391 -23.70 24.05 10.77
C GLN A 391 -22.29 24.53 10.53
N LEU A 392 -21.38 23.64 10.06
CA LEU A 392 -20.01 24.01 9.70
C LEU A 392 -19.96 25.06 8.58
N GLN A 393 -20.84 24.97 7.59
CA GLN A 393 -20.97 25.97 6.53
C GLN A 393 -21.50 27.29 7.07
N GLN A 394 -22.51 27.28 7.94
CA GLN A 394 -23.08 28.51 8.55
C GLN A 394 -22.05 29.27 9.39
N VAL A 395 -21.16 28.58 10.09
CA VAL A 395 -20.10 29.22 10.89
C VAL A 395 -18.87 29.60 10.09
N GLY A 396 -18.84 29.30 8.78
CA GLY A 396 -17.71 29.63 7.89
C GLY A 396 -16.46 28.79 8.17
N ALA A 397 -16.64 27.51 8.48
CA ALA A 397 -15.55 26.59 8.82
C ALA A 397 -14.54 26.41 7.67
N GLU A 398 -14.88 26.80 6.44
CA GLU A 398 -14.01 26.79 5.27
C GLU A 398 -12.87 27.83 5.34
N ARG A 399 -12.84 28.72 6.34
CA ARG A 399 -11.80 29.76 6.50
C ARG A 399 -10.64 29.34 7.39
N GLY A 400 -10.73 28.16 8.00
CA GLY A 400 -9.69 27.59 8.86
C GLY A 400 -9.73 26.09 8.83
N ARG A 401 -9.04 25.44 9.75
CA ARG A 401 -9.13 23.98 9.90
C ARG A 401 -10.16 23.58 10.95
N VAL A 402 -10.66 22.38 10.75
CA VAL A 402 -11.56 21.71 11.67
C VAL A 402 -10.84 20.47 12.20
N GLU A 403 -10.69 20.37 13.51
CA GLU A 403 -10.36 19.10 14.13
C GLU A 403 -11.63 18.28 14.31
N VAL A 404 -11.55 17.02 13.94
CA VAL A 404 -12.61 16.07 14.21
C VAL A 404 -12.00 14.92 14.99
N VAL A 405 -12.34 14.85 16.29
CA VAL A 405 -11.81 13.80 17.17
C VAL A 405 -12.04 12.43 16.55
N PRO A 406 -10.97 11.66 16.26
CA PRO A 406 -11.12 10.41 15.53
C PRO A 406 -11.97 9.38 16.24
N ALA A 407 -13.04 8.93 15.59
CA ALA A 407 -13.81 7.78 16.03
C ALA A 407 -13.11 6.46 15.69
N SER A 408 -13.45 5.38 16.38
CA SER A 408 -12.87 4.05 16.11
C SER A 408 -13.14 3.55 14.69
N SER A 409 -14.18 4.07 14.04
CA SER A 409 -14.52 3.79 12.65
C SER A 409 -13.74 4.62 11.64
N HIS A 410 -13.15 5.75 12.03
CA HIS A 410 -12.53 6.75 11.15
C HIS A 410 -13.44 7.25 10.02
N ARG A 411 -14.77 7.05 10.17
CA ARG A 411 -15.75 7.46 9.15
C ARG A 411 -15.77 8.97 8.96
N GLU A 412 -15.49 9.75 10.02
CA GLU A 412 -15.39 11.21 10.00
C GLU A 412 -14.44 11.70 8.91
N SER A 413 -13.29 11.05 8.75
CA SER A 413 -12.26 11.49 7.80
C SER A 413 -12.72 11.46 6.35
N SER A 414 -13.57 10.48 5.96
CA SER A 414 -14.13 10.43 4.61
C SER A 414 -15.44 11.24 4.47
N ALA A 415 -16.20 11.34 5.56
CA ALA A 415 -17.49 12.00 5.52
C ALA A 415 -17.38 13.53 5.49
N LEU A 416 -16.38 14.10 6.17
CA LEU A 416 -16.22 15.55 6.34
C LEU A 416 -15.16 16.18 5.43
N ALA A 417 -14.14 15.42 5.00
CA ALA A 417 -13.09 15.93 4.09
C ALA A 417 -13.60 16.64 2.83
N PRO A 418 -14.76 16.28 2.22
CA PRO A 418 -15.31 17.01 1.09
C PRO A 418 -15.79 18.43 1.40
N TYR A 419 -16.04 18.75 2.67
CA TYR A 419 -16.70 19.97 3.10
C TYR A 419 -15.82 20.93 3.88
N VAL A 420 -14.80 20.43 4.58
CA VAL A 420 -13.91 21.23 5.45
C VAL A 420 -12.46 20.77 5.31
N GLN A 421 -11.52 21.64 5.66
CA GLN A 421 -10.13 21.25 5.87
C GLN A 421 -9.97 20.58 7.23
N LEU A 422 -9.66 19.31 7.22
CA LEU A 422 -9.38 18.53 8.43
C LEU A 422 -7.93 18.83 8.93
N ALA A 423 -7.78 19.07 10.21
CA ALA A 423 -6.46 19.14 10.84
C ALA A 423 -5.76 17.79 10.77
N ARG A 424 -6.52 16.72 11.01
CA ARG A 424 -6.09 15.33 10.83
C ARG A 424 -6.91 14.62 9.74
N GLY A 425 -6.51 13.43 9.36
CA GLY A 425 -7.24 12.52 8.47
C GLY A 425 -7.16 11.10 9.01
N TRP A 426 -7.15 10.09 8.12
CA TRP A 426 -6.93 8.71 8.52
C TRP A 426 -5.68 8.12 7.87
N ASN A 427 -4.54 8.27 8.53
CA ASN A 427 -3.28 7.60 8.22
C ASN A 427 -2.43 7.54 9.49
N ARG A 428 -2.35 6.36 10.13
CA ARG A 428 -1.68 6.20 11.43
C ARG A 428 -0.22 6.65 11.41
N GLN A 429 0.52 6.36 10.33
CA GLN A 429 1.93 6.74 10.22
C GLN A 429 2.10 8.26 10.18
N ALA A 430 1.28 8.93 9.37
CA ALA A 430 1.31 10.39 9.26
C ALA A 430 0.81 11.07 10.54
N ASP A 431 -0.18 10.49 11.20
CA ASP A 431 -0.73 11.04 12.43
C ASP A 431 0.28 10.98 13.58
N MET A 432 0.93 9.85 13.77
CA MET A 432 1.98 9.68 14.77
C MET A 432 3.19 10.60 14.51
N GLU A 433 3.55 10.83 13.26
CA GLU A 433 4.68 11.68 12.88
C GLU A 433 4.36 13.17 13.07
N ARG A 434 3.18 13.62 12.60
CA ARG A 434 2.79 15.04 12.62
C ARG A 434 2.17 15.48 13.94
N ASN A 435 1.58 14.56 14.68
CA ASN A 435 0.78 14.82 15.88
C ASN A 435 1.16 13.87 17.02
N PRO A 436 2.45 13.81 17.42
CA PRO A 436 2.94 12.85 18.41
C PRO A 436 2.24 12.96 19.77
N LEU A 437 1.80 14.17 20.16
CA LEU A 437 1.15 14.42 21.45
C LEU A 437 -0.07 13.50 21.74
N PHE A 438 -0.73 12.96 20.70
CA PHE A 438 -1.84 12.01 20.88
C PHE A 438 -1.38 10.58 21.14
N TYR A 439 -0.05 10.31 21.14
CA TYR A 439 0.52 8.96 21.19
C TYR A 439 1.64 8.77 22.20
N ASP A 440 2.19 9.85 22.77
CA ASP A 440 3.37 9.87 23.64
C ASP A 440 3.07 10.29 25.08
N ASP A 441 1.79 10.31 25.45
CA ASP A 441 1.29 10.69 26.79
C ASP A 441 1.62 12.14 27.20
N THR A 442 1.90 13.03 26.23
CA THR A 442 2.18 14.47 26.50
C THR A 442 0.95 15.35 26.33
N LEU A 443 -0.22 14.78 26.01
CA LEU A 443 -1.45 15.54 25.83
C LEU A 443 -1.98 16.07 27.16
N ASP A 444 -2.01 17.41 27.27
CA ASP A 444 -2.61 18.15 28.37
C ASP A 444 -3.38 19.38 27.83
N PRO A 445 -4.08 20.16 28.70
CA PRO A 445 -4.82 21.35 28.24
C PRO A 445 -3.97 22.39 27.52
N LEU A 446 -2.70 22.57 27.90
CA LEU A 446 -1.80 23.56 27.31
C LEU A 446 -1.25 23.05 25.97
N SER A 447 -0.71 21.84 25.94
CA SER A 447 -0.16 21.22 24.72
C SER A 447 -1.24 21.04 23.63
N TYR A 448 -2.49 20.78 24.04
CA TYR A 448 -3.61 20.72 23.10
C TYR A 448 -3.94 22.11 22.52
N ARG A 449 -3.93 23.16 23.35
CA ARG A 449 -4.10 24.55 22.87
C ARG A 449 -3.01 24.93 21.88
N GLU A 450 -1.74 24.66 22.20
CA GLU A 450 -0.59 24.91 21.32
C GLU A 450 -0.72 24.16 19.99
N TRP A 451 -1.21 22.92 20.02
CA TRP A 451 -1.47 22.13 18.82
C TRP A 451 -2.60 22.71 17.96
N LEU A 452 -3.70 23.18 18.58
CA LEU A 452 -4.79 23.86 17.86
C LEU A 452 -4.27 25.13 17.16
N ASP A 453 -3.43 25.91 17.82
CA ASP A 453 -2.82 27.12 17.29
C ASP A 453 -1.84 26.81 16.15
N ARG A 454 -0.95 25.83 16.37
CA ARG A 454 0.00 25.34 15.35
C ARG A 454 -0.69 24.97 14.03
N TRP A 455 -1.81 24.25 14.11
CA TRP A 455 -2.56 23.80 12.96
C TRP A 455 -3.63 24.79 12.49
N ALA A 456 -3.74 25.97 13.06
CA ALA A 456 -4.77 26.97 12.76
C ALA A 456 -6.19 26.36 12.81
N VAL A 457 -6.49 25.64 13.89
CA VAL A 457 -7.80 24.99 14.11
C VAL A 457 -8.78 26.03 14.63
N HIS A 458 -9.89 26.22 13.93
CA HIS A 458 -10.95 27.15 14.29
C HIS A 458 -12.14 26.49 14.98
N TYR A 459 -12.36 25.21 14.66
CA TYR A 459 -13.48 24.44 15.21
C TYR A 459 -13.03 23.02 15.57
N VAL A 460 -13.61 22.49 16.65
CA VAL A 460 -13.43 21.11 17.09
C VAL A 460 -14.77 20.40 17.07
N VAL A 461 -14.83 19.25 16.43
CA VAL A 461 -16.02 18.39 16.38
C VAL A 461 -15.74 17.15 17.23
N LEU A 462 -16.57 16.91 18.22
CA LEU A 462 -16.53 15.71 19.05
C LEU A 462 -17.69 14.78 18.66
N PRO A 463 -17.40 13.64 18.01
CA PRO A 463 -18.40 12.60 17.74
C PRO A 463 -18.88 11.96 19.05
N LYS A 464 -20.19 11.74 19.19
CA LYS A 464 -20.77 10.91 20.26
C LYS A 464 -20.71 9.43 19.87
N ASP A 465 -19.55 8.96 19.45
CA ASP A 465 -19.24 7.59 19.08
C ASP A 465 -17.97 7.17 19.84
N ARG A 466 -17.65 5.88 19.81
CA ARG A 466 -16.43 5.38 20.45
C ARG A 466 -15.20 6.01 19.81
N PRO A 467 -14.34 6.71 20.57
CA PRO A 467 -13.12 7.27 20.03
C PRO A 467 -12.11 6.17 19.61
N ASP A 468 -11.22 6.49 18.66
CA ASP A 468 -10.02 5.68 18.39
C ASP A 468 -9.09 5.68 19.60
N ASN A 469 -8.25 4.66 19.71
CA ASN A 469 -7.34 4.55 20.85
C ASN A 469 -6.41 5.77 21.03
N GLY A 470 -5.97 6.38 19.91
CA GLY A 470 -5.17 7.61 19.93
C GLY A 470 -5.99 8.90 20.11
N ALA A 471 -7.30 8.81 20.34
CA ALA A 471 -8.19 9.95 20.53
C ALA A 471 -8.97 9.90 21.84
N VAL A 472 -8.76 8.87 22.67
CA VAL A 472 -9.48 8.72 23.95
C VAL A 472 -9.14 9.89 24.88
N GLN A 473 -7.87 10.20 25.07
CA GLN A 473 -7.42 11.31 25.94
C GLN A 473 -7.90 12.67 25.42
N GLU A 474 -7.93 12.87 24.10
CA GLU A 474 -8.46 14.09 23.49
C GLU A 474 -9.96 14.26 23.76
N ALA A 475 -10.75 13.20 23.54
CA ALA A 475 -12.18 13.23 23.82
C ALA A 475 -12.45 13.55 25.30
N GLU A 476 -11.75 12.91 26.23
CA GLU A 476 -11.86 13.14 27.66
C GLU A 476 -11.49 14.58 28.04
N LEU A 477 -10.40 15.12 27.44
CA LEU A 477 -9.93 16.49 27.70
C LEU A 477 -10.98 17.52 27.23
N ILE A 478 -11.62 17.31 26.09
CA ILE A 478 -12.67 18.20 25.57
C ILE A 478 -13.91 18.11 26.46
N GLU A 479 -14.31 16.92 26.90
CA GLU A 479 -15.50 16.71 27.75
C GLU A 479 -15.34 17.31 29.16
N GLN A 480 -14.11 17.40 29.68
CA GLN A 480 -13.81 18.09 30.94
C GLN A 480 -14.06 19.61 30.86
N GLY A 481 -14.20 20.15 29.65
CA GLY A 481 -14.38 21.57 29.41
C GLY A 481 -13.07 22.35 29.45
N GLN A 482 -12.74 23.01 28.34
CA GLN A 482 -11.53 23.83 28.23
C GLN A 482 -11.88 25.31 28.09
N PRO A 483 -11.15 26.24 28.74
CA PRO A 483 -11.49 27.65 28.72
C PRO A 483 -11.38 28.29 27.32
N TYR A 484 -10.62 27.68 26.43
CA TYR A 484 -10.45 28.11 25.04
C TYR A 484 -11.40 27.43 24.05
N LEU A 485 -12.27 26.49 24.50
CA LEU A 485 -13.30 25.83 23.69
C LEU A 485 -14.68 26.24 24.16
N ARG A 486 -15.51 26.73 23.23
CA ARG A 486 -16.91 27.08 23.51
C ARG A 486 -17.83 26.23 22.66
N GLU A 487 -18.66 25.41 23.29
CA GLU A 487 -19.71 24.67 22.58
C GLU A 487 -20.69 25.67 21.94
N ILE A 488 -20.90 25.55 20.64
CA ILE A 488 -21.76 26.44 19.85
C ILE A 488 -22.95 25.70 19.24
N TRP A 489 -22.87 24.37 19.14
CA TRP A 489 -23.95 23.54 18.61
C TRP A 489 -23.74 22.09 19.01
N GLY A 490 -24.82 21.33 19.09
CA GLY A 490 -24.79 19.88 19.30
C GLY A 490 -26.13 19.24 18.97
N ASP A 491 -26.07 17.97 18.57
CA ASP A 491 -27.24 17.11 18.37
C ASP A 491 -27.02 15.74 19.04
N GLN A 492 -27.79 14.72 18.64
CA GLN A 492 -27.63 13.37 19.21
C GLN A 492 -26.31 12.68 18.86
N ASN A 493 -25.63 13.09 17.79
CA ASN A 493 -24.42 12.45 17.25
C ASN A 493 -23.15 13.26 17.45
N TRP A 494 -23.26 14.59 17.58
CA TRP A 494 -22.14 15.50 17.50
C TRP A 494 -22.20 16.60 18.54
N LYS A 495 -21.03 17.11 18.93
CA LYS A 495 -20.86 18.41 19.57
C LYS A 495 -19.87 19.21 18.73
N LEU A 496 -20.17 20.50 18.50
CA LEU A 496 -19.32 21.44 17.78
C LEU A 496 -18.85 22.52 18.73
N TYR A 497 -17.54 22.68 18.82
CA TYR A 497 -16.87 23.70 19.63
C TYR A 497 -16.20 24.71 18.72
N ARG A 498 -16.27 25.97 19.12
CA ARG A 498 -15.46 27.05 18.53
C ARG A 498 -14.22 27.24 19.40
N VAL A 499 -13.07 27.30 18.76
CA VAL A 499 -11.80 27.72 19.39
C VAL A 499 -11.88 29.23 19.59
N LEU A 500 -11.60 29.72 20.82
CA LEU A 500 -11.56 31.15 21.12
C LEU A 500 -10.21 31.71 20.71
N ASP A 501 -10.22 32.87 20.06
CA ASP A 501 -9.03 33.55 19.53
C ASP A 501 -8.09 32.59 18.73
N PRO A 502 -8.60 31.93 17.68
CA PRO A 502 -7.82 30.97 16.92
C PRO A 502 -6.74 31.68 16.11
N VAL A 503 -5.59 31.03 15.96
CA VAL A 503 -4.55 31.47 15.03
C VAL A 503 -5.08 31.33 13.60
N PRO A 504 -4.94 32.35 12.73
CA PRO A 504 -5.46 32.27 11.36
C PRO A 504 -4.65 31.31 10.48
N LEU A 505 -5.30 30.73 9.47
CA LEU A 505 -4.61 29.88 8.49
C LEU A 505 -3.62 30.68 7.62
N ALA A 506 -3.91 31.97 7.35
CA ALA A 506 -3.00 32.91 6.70
C ALA A 506 -2.89 34.17 7.56
N ASP A 507 -1.66 34.59 7.86
CA ASP A 507 -1.40 35.73 8.72
C ASP A 507 -1.76 37.08 8.08
N PRO A 508 -2.10 38.11 8.86
CA PRO A 508 -2.23 39.46 8.35
C PRO A 508 -0.97 39.89 7.58
N PRO A 509 -1.12 40.67 6.47
CA PRO A 509 -2.32 41.34 6.03
C PRO A 509 -3.28 40.54 5.14
N ALA A 510 -3.18 39.21 5.13
CA ALA A 510 -4.07 38.37 4.36
C ALA A 510 -5.29 37.88 5.17
N THR A 511 -6.32 37.49 4.44
CA THR A 511 -7.51 36.82 4.97
C THR A 511 -7.85 35.64 4.08
N VAL A 512 -8.22 34.49 4.69
CA VAL A 512 -8.66 33.32 3.97
C VAL A 512 -10.12 33.49 3.55
N GLU A 513 -10.39 33.41 2.26
CA GLU A 513 -11.76 33.39 1.74
C GLU A 513 -12.32 31.97 1.77
N ARG A 514 -11.52 31.01 1.29
CA ARG A 514 -11.91 29.61 1.22
C ARG A 514 -10.68 28.69 1.24
N ALA A 515 -10.77 27.64 2.02
CA ALA A 515 -9.78 26.56 2.07
C ALA A 515 -10.49 25.20 1.85
N GLY A 516 -9.99 24.40 0.93
CA GLY A 516 -10.57 23.11 0.57
C GLY A 516 -9.51 22.11 0.09
N ALA A 517 -9.96 20.91 -0.28
CA ALA A 517 -9.09 19.81 -0.67
C ALA A 517 -8.20 20.14 -1.90
N GLY A 518 -8.74 20.85 -2.88
CA GLY A 518 -8.03 21.17 -4.13
C GLY A 518 -7.27 22.50 -4.12
N GLY A 519 -7.45 23.35 -3.10
CA GLY A 519 -6.78 24.64 -3.08
C GLY A 519 -7.23 25.56 -1.96
N VAL A 520 -6.49 26.65 -1.79
CA VAL A 520 -6.77 27.73 -0.83
C VAL A 520 -6.78 29.06 -1.54
N THR A 521 -7.81 29.87 -1.28
CA THR A 521 -7.96 31.23 -1.79
C THR A 521 -7.81 32.22 -0.64
N ILE A 522 -6.90 33.17 -0.81
CA ILE A 522 -6.64 34.22 0.16
C ILE A 522 -6.71 35.60 -0.51
N THR A 523 -7.15 36.61 0.23
CA THR A 523 -7.10 38.03 -0.18
C THR A 523 -6.04 38.74 0.64
N VAL A 524 -5.05 39.32 -0.04
CA VAL A 524 -3.97 40.10 0.55
C VAL A 524 -4.30 41.57 0.43
N LYS A 525 -4.29 42.33 1.54
CA LYS A 525 -4.69 43.74 1.59
C LYS A 525 -3.55 44.69 1.26
N SER A 526 -2.31 44.32 1.51
CA SER A 526 -1.11 45.11 1.20
C SER A 526 0.03 44.21 0.75
N PRO A 527 0.95 44.68 -0.13
CA PRO A 527 2.12 43.89 -0.53
C PRO A 527 2.96 43.45 0.68
N GLY A 528 3.59 42.31 0.58
CA GLY A 528 4.47 41.80 1.64
C GLY A 528 4.56 40.29 1.69
N ARG A 529 5.16 39.81 2.77
CA ARG A 529 5.28 38.37 3.08
C ARG A 529 4.06 37.96 3.91
N VAL A 530 3.47 36.84 3.55
CA VAL A 530 2.32 36.25 4.23
C VAL A 530 2.61 34.80 4.58
N LEU A 531 2.68 34.51 5.86
CA LEU A 531 2.75 33.13 6.32
C LEU A 531 1.40 32.43 6.13
N ILE A 532 1.43 31.24 5.52
CA ILE A 532 0.27 30.38 5.31
C ILE A 532 0.59 29.03 5.96
N ARG A 533 -0.18 28.63 6.97
CA ARG A 533 0.03 27.39 7.73
C ARG A 533 -0.39 26.16 6.93
N ILE A 534 0.16 26.03 5.73
CA ILE A 534 0.12 24.87 4.85
C ILE A 534 1.54 24.34 4.77
N PRO A 535 1.80 23.06 5.09
CA PRO A 535 3.12 22.47 4.94
C PRO A 535 3.66 22.66 3.53
N TYR A 536 4.88 23.19 3.44
CA TYR A 536 5.49 23.46 2.15
C TYR A 536 5.74 22.18 1.36
N THR A 537 5.39 22.22 0.10
CA THR A 537 5.80 21.23 -0.88
C THR A 537 6.18 21.91 -2.18
N ARG A 538 7.18 21.39 -2.88
CA ARG A 538 7.58 21.90 -4.19
C ARG A 538 6.46 21.91 -5.24
N TRP A 539 5.36 21.19 -5.00
CA TRP A 539 4.20 21.11 -5.89
C TRP A 539 3.21 22.26 -5.70
N LEU A 540 3.32 23.04 -4.62
CA LEU A 540 2.46 24.20 -4.41
C LEU A 540 2.73 25.27 -5.45
N ALA A 541 1.66 25.75 -6.07
CA ALA A 541 1.68 26.76 -7.12
C ALA A 541 0.59 27.80 -6.90
N LEU A 542 0.89 29.02 -7.30
CA LEU A 542 -0.11 30.06 -7.49
C LEU A 542 -0.76 29.87 -8.85
N VAL A 543 -2.09 30.03 -8.90
CA VAL A 543 -2.88 29.91 -10.14
C VAL A 543 -3.74 31.16 -10.35
N ASP A 544 -4.03 31.46 -11.62
CA ASP A 544 -4.96 32.51 -12.01
C ASP A 544 -6.43 32.05 -11.84
N GLU A 545 -7.36 32.87 -12.35
CA GLU A 545 -8.81 32.59 -12.26
C GLU A 545 -9.25 31.38 -13.07
N ASP A 546 -8.52 31.06 -14.13
CA ASP A 546 -8.77 29.90 -14.99
C ASP A 546 -8.08 28.63 -14.47
N GLY A 547 -7.39 28.69 -13.31
CA GLY A 547 -6.67 27.58 -12.71
C GLY A 547 -5.33 27.27 -13.39
N LYS A 548 -4.83 28.14 -14.26
CA LYS A 548 -3.54 28.03 -14.89
C LYS A 548 -2.46 28.58 -13.97
N VAL A 549 -1.33 27.89 -13.88
CA VAL A 549 -0.21 28.34 -13.05
C VAL A 549 0.34 29.66 -13.55
N VAL A 550 0.51 30.60 -12.63
CA VAL A 550 1.04 31.91 -12.93
C VAL A 550 2.53 31.85 -13.27
N GLN A 551 2.99 32.86 -13.99
CA GLN A 551 4.39 32.97 -14.37
C GLN A 551 5.26 33.18 -13.13
N ARG A 552 6.34 32.39 -13.02
CA ARG A 552 7.35 32.54 -11.97
C ARG A 552 8.07 33.89 -12.10
N PRO A 553 8.65 34.42 -11.01
CA PRO A 553 9.52 35.59 -11.09
C PRO A 553 10.60 35.40 -12.16
N GLN A 554 10.78 36.43 -13.00
CA GLN A 554 11.76 36.39 -14.10
C GLN A 554 12.94 37.28 -13.80
N GLU A 555 14.12 36.75 -14.09
CA GLU A 555 15.37 37.52 -14.04
C GLU A 555 15.29 38.67 -15.04
N THR A 556 15.66 39.90 -14.63
CA THR A 556 15.67 41.06 -15.49
C THR A 556 16.71 40.93 -16.59
N GLU A 557 16.45 41.53 -17.76
CA GLU A 557 17.40 41.48 -18.88
C GLU A 557 18.76 42.12 -18.52
N GLU A 558 18.75 43.15 -17.70
CA GLU A 558 19.96 43.79 -17.19
C GLU A 558 20.75 42.84 -16.28
N SER A 559 20.07 42.06 -15.41
CA SER A 559 20.72 41.03 -14.58
C SER A 559 21.31 39.93 -15.43
N LYS A 560 20.59 39.42 -16.42
CA LYS A 560 21.08 38.39 -17.34
C LYS A 560 22.32 38.82 -18.13
N LEU A 561 22.41 40.09 -18.51
CA LEU A 561 23.59 40.62 -19.17
C LEU A 561 24.78 40.70 -18.21
N ARG A 562 24.53 41.19 -16.99
CA ARG A 562 25.55 41.32 -15.95
C ARG A 562 26.09 39.95 -15.49
N SER A 563 25.23 38.95 -15.33
CA SER A 563 25.61 37.58 -14.92
C SER A 563 26.36 36.82 -16.01
N LYS A 564 26.33 37.28 -17.27
CA LYS A 564 27.19 36.72 -18.34
C LYS A 564 28.63 37.14 -18.20
N ASP A 565 28.89 38.34 -17.69
CA ASP A 565 30.21 38.91 -17.52
C ASP A 565 30.79 38.59 -16.12
N ASP A 566 29.92 38.43 -15.12
CA ASP A 566 30.29 38.08 -13.76
C ASP A 566 29.25 37.11 -13.15
N GLU A 567 29.57 35.83 -13.06
CA GLU A 567 28.70 34.76 -12.54
C GLU A 567 28.36 34.94 -11.05
N THR A 568 29.10 35.80 -10.34
CA THR A 568 28.89 36.12 -8.92
C THR A 568 28.03 37.34 -8.69
N ALA A 569 27.64 38.07 -9.77
CA ALA A 569 26.83 39.26 -9.65
C ALA A 569 25.43 38.94 -9.09
N PRO A 570 24.91 39.75 -8.16
CA PRO A 570 23.57 39.54 -7.59
C PRO A 570 22.51 39.65 -8.69
N LYS A 571 21.66 38.59 -8.75
CA LYS A 571 20.56 38.52 -9.70
C LYS A 571 19.37 39.36 -9.24
N THR A 572 18.73 40.01 -10.17
CA THR A 572 17.53 40.82 -9.91
C THR A 572 16.33 40.23 -10.63
N TYR A 573 15.21 40.08 -9.93
CA TYR A 573 13.99 39.45 -10.45
C TYR A 573 12.80 40.39 -10.44
N VAL A 574 11.93 40.25 -11.43
CA VAL A 574 10.62 40.89 -11.47
C VAL A 574 9.58 39.87 -11.00
N ASN A 575 8.96 40.15 -9.86
CA ASN A 575 7.87 39.36 -9.30
C ASN A 575 6.54 40.08 -9.54
N THR A 576 5.76 39.66 -10.53
CA THR A 576 4.48 40.27 -10.90
C THR A 576 3.27 39.57 -10.32
N HIS A 577 3.36 38.24 -10.10
CA HIS A 577 2.23 37.39 -9.72
C HIS A 577 2.35 36.80 -8.32
N GLY A 578 3.49 36.97 -7.66
CA GLY A 578 3.82 36.33 -6.41
C GLY A 578 4.58 35.04 -6.61
N CYS A 579 5.21 34.56 -5.53
CA CYS A 579 5.91 33.29 -5.47
C CYS A 579 5.85 32.72 -4.04
N LEU A 580 6.23 31.48 -3.88
CA LEU A 580 6.11 30.73 -2.63
C LEU A 580 7.49 30.33 -2.10
N ASN A 581 7.72 30.59 -0.82
CA ASN A 581 8.93 30.16 -0.09
C ASN A 581 8.59 29.08 0.93
N LYS A 582 9.62 28.36 1.34
CA LYS A 582 9.61 27.54 2.55
C LYS A 582 10.12 28.37 3.72
N VAL A 583 9.38 28.37 4.82
CA VAL A 583 9.79 29.00 6.08
C VAL A 583 9.69 27.97 7.20
N GLU A 584 10.75 27.88 8.01
CA GLU A 584 10.74 27.07 9.22
C GLU A 584 10.29 27.95 10.39
N GLU A 585 9.22 27.56 11.07
CA GLU A 585 8.64 28.31 12.16
C GLU A 585 8.16 27.39 13.29
N GLY A 586 8.22 27.93 14.50
CA GLY A 586 7.76 27.29 15.71
C GLY A 586 8.73 26.28 16.31
N PRO A 587 8.43 25.79 17.52
CA PRO A 587 9.33 24.92 18.31
C PRO A 587 9.47 23.51 17.72
N TYR A 588 8.61 23.13 16.81
CA TYR A 588 8.58 21.80 16.18
C TYR A 588 9.33 21.75 14.85
N GLY A 589 9.90 22.88 14.38
CA GLY A 589 10.60 22.94 13.10
C GLY A 589 9.67 22.70 11.90
N ASP A 590 8.44 23.21 11.98
CA ASP A 590 7.48 23.06 10.89
C ASP A 590 7.90 23.84 9.67
N GLU A 591 7.84 23.20 8.52
CA GLU A 591 8.10 23.82 7.22
C GLU A 591 6.79 24.36 6.62
N TRP A 592 6.49 25.63 6.88
CA TRP A 592 5.30 26.30 6.34
C TRP A 592 5.53 26.96 5.00
N THR A 593 4.44 27.35 4.34
CA THR A 593 4.46 28.08 3.07
C THR A 593 4.37 29.59 3.34
N GLU A 594 5.30 30.36 2.80
CA GLU A 594 5.26 31.82 2.78
C GLU A 594 4.93 32.31 1.36
N LEU A 595 3.94 33.17 1.23
CA LEU A 595 3.65 33.86 -0.01
C LEU A 595 4.34 35.24 -0.02
N LEU A 596 5.18 35.51 -1.02
CA LEU A 596 5.65 36.82 -1.34
C LEU A 596 4.68 37.48 -2.31
N ALA A 597 3.78 38.33 -1.78
CA ALA A 597 2.76 39.02 -2.53
C ALA A 597 3.27 40.42 -3.01
N PRO A 598 3.49 40.64 -4.32
CA PRO A 598 3.98 41.90 -4.84
C PRO A 598 2.94 43.02 -4.86
N ARG A 599 1.65 42.69 -4.76
CA ARG A 599 0.52 43.64 -4.82
C ARG A 599 -0.67 43.13 -4.00
N PRO A 600 -1.60 44.05 -3.60
CA PRO A 600 -2.88 43.62 -3.04
C PRO A 600 -3.70 42.84 -4.08
N GLY A 601 -4.49 41.88 -3.64
CA GLY A 601 -5.36 41.09 -4.52
C GLY A 601 -5.64 39.69 -4.02
N VAL A 602 -6.32 38.92 -4.85
CA VAL A 602 -6.67 37.52 -4.59
C VAL A 602 -5.56 36.61 -5.10
N TYR A 603 -5.11 35.71 -4.23
CA TYR A 603 -4.13 34.67 -4.54
C TYR A 603 -4.75 33.30 -4.33
N ARG A 604 -4.55 32.40 -5.30
CA ARG A 604 -5.08 31.02 -5.25
C ARG A 604 -3.93 30.05 -5.25
N LEU A 605 -3.81 29.26 -4.19
CA LEU A 605 -2.81 28.21 -4.02
C LEU A 605 -3.44 26.86 -4.36
N THR A 606 -2.76 26.11 -5.22
CA THR A 606 -3.12 24.74 -5.59
C THR A 606 -1.86 23.89 -5.68
N ALA A 607 -1.99 22.60 -5.94
CA ALA A 607 -0.84 21.70 -6.13
C ALA A 607 -1.02 20.86 -7.40
N PRO A 608 -0.98 21.44 -8.60
CA PRO A 608 -1.21 20.71 -9.84
C PRO A 608 -0.01 19.84 -10.23
N TYR A 609 -0.28 18.70 -10.89
CA TYR A 609 0.78 17.93 -11.54
C TYR A 609 1.36 18.71 -12.71
N GLN A 610 2.66 19.00 -12.64
CA GLN A 610 3.39 19.75 -13.67
C GLN A 610 4.79 19.20 -13.89
N PHE A 611 5.35 19.47 -15.08
CA PHE A 611 6.72 19.09 -15.40
C PHE A 611 7.72 19.89 -14.55
N GLU A 612 7.45 21.19 -14.39
CA GLU A 612 8.17 22.09 -13.48
C GLU A 612 7.24 22.42 -12.31
N PRO A 613 7.35 21.70 -11.18
CA PRO A 613 6.41 21.83 -10.09
C PRO A 613 6.49 23.19 -9.39
N GLY A 614 5.32 23.72 -9.03
CA GLY A 614 5.16 24.87 -8.16
C GLY A 614 5.56 26.23 -8.75
N THR A 615 5.43 27.25 -7.90
CA THR A 615 5.86 28.63 -8.16
C THR A 615 6.84 29.09 -7.08
N PRO A 616 8.01 28.45 -6.92
CA PRO A 616 8.98 28.84 -5.90
C PRO A 616 9.54 30.25 -6.18
N CYS A 617 9.87 30.98 -5.12
CA CYS A 617 10.66 32.18 -5.25
C CYS A 617 12.12 31.81 -5.60
N PRO A 618 12.82 32.64 -6.41
CA PRO A 618 14.27 32.60 -6.49
C PRO A 618 14.92 32.84 -5.12
N GLU A 619 16.13 32.28 -4.91
CA GLU A 619 16.86 32.43 -3.65
C GLU A 619 17.06 33.89 -3.23
N GLU A 620 17.24 34.78 -4.20
CA GLU A 620 17.45 36.23 -3.96
C GLU A 620 16.18 36.96 -3.49
N LEU A 621 15.01 36.34 -3.63
CA LEU A 621 13.73 36.85 -3.12
C LEU A 621 13.24 36.12 -1.87
N SER A 622 13.97 35.07 -1.46
CA SER A 622 13.62 34.18 -0.34
C SER A 622 13.85 34.82 1.02
#